data_4e3cdb1dfdb352c1344c0e90f4eb5128
#
_entry.id   4e3cdb1dfdb352c1344c0e90f4eb5128
#
_cell.length_a   1.000
_cell.length_b   1.000
_cell.length_c   1.000
_cell.angle_alpha   90.00
_cell.angle_beta   90.00
_cell.angle_gamma   90.00
#
_symmetry.space_group_name_H-M   'P 1'
#
loop_
_entity.id
_entity.type
_entity.pdbx_description
1 polymer ?
#
loop_
_entity_poly.entity_id
_entity_poly.type
_entity_poly.pdbx_seq_one_letter_code
_entity_poly.pdbx_strand_id
1 'polypeptide(L)'
;ICGVLPDDYPSHIGDIIFRLLPAGSITGAPKSKTIDIIEEAESYERGFYTGIMGYCDGRTLDSAVMIRFLEQEGENLYYKAGGGITSKSDLQSEYNEMIQKIYVPIY
;
A
#
# COMPACT_ATOMS: atom_id res chain seq x y z
N ILE A 1 -17.77 -0.68 0.27
CA ILE A 1 -18.14 -1.92 -0.42
C ILE A 1 -18.01 -3.07 0.57
N CYS A 2 -19.09 -3.83 0.75
CA CYS A 2 -19.10 -5.02 1.60
C CYS A 2 -19.24 -6.27 0.73
N GLY A 3 -18.59 -7.34 1.16
CA GLY A 3 -18.73 -8.65 0.56
C GLY A 3 -19.02 -9.70 1.63
N VAL A 4 -19.49 -10.85 1.20
CA VAL A 4 -19.71 -12.00 2.08
C VAL A 4 -18.55 -12.97 1.89
N LEU A 5 -17.92 -13.35 3.00
CA LEU A 5 -16.87 -14.37 2.99
C LEU A 5 -17.51 -15.76 3.11
N PRO A 6 -16.91 -16.79 2.51
CA PRO A 6 -17.37 -18.17 2.69
C PRO A 6 -17.17 -18.64 4.15
N ASP A 7 -17.92 -19.63 4.59
CA ASP A 7 -17.88 -20.09 5.99
C ASP A 7 -16.51 -20.63 6.42
N ASP A 8 -15.73 -21.14 5.46
CA ASP A 8 -14.38 -21.66 5.67
C ASP A 8 -13.27 -20.60 5.53
N TYR A 9 -13.64 -19.30 5.43
CA TYR A 9 -12.70 -18.19 5.22
C TYR A 9 -11.52 -18.17 6.21
N PRO A 10 -11.64 -18.60 7.46
CA PRO A 10 -10.50 -18.54 8.38
C PRO A 10 -9.29 -19.36 7.90
N SER A 11 -9.56 -20.46 7.17
CA SER A 11 -8.52 -21.30 6.57
C SER A 11 -7.88 -20.68 5.33
N HIS A 12 -8.50 -19.64 4.76
CA HIS A 12 -8.12 -19.02 3.48
C HIS A 12 -7.83 -17.53 3.57
N ILE A 13 -7.67 -16.97 4.77
CA ILE A 13 -7.41 -15.53 4.96
C ILE A 13 -6.23 -15.07 4.12
N GLY A 14 -5.12 -15.80 4.11
CA GLY A 14 -3.94 -15.46 3.31
C GLY A 14 -4.22 -15.39 1.82
N ASP A 15 -4.94 -16.36 1.28
CA ASP A 15 -5.30 -16.39 -0.14
C ASP A 15 -6.23 -15.26 -0.53
N ILE A 16 -7.19 -14.93 0.34
CA ILE A 16 -8.13 -13.82 0.16
C ILE A 16 -7.36 -12.50 0.08
N ILE A 17 -6.46 -12.26 1.04
CA ILE A 17 -5.63 -11.07 1.07
C ILE A 17 -4.75 -10.99 -0.18
N PHE A 18 -4.10 -12.09 -0.53
CA PHE A 18 -3.21 -12.13 -1.70
C PHE A 18 -3.94 -11.77 -3.00
N ARG A 19 -5.18 -12.21 -3.16
CA ARG A 19 -6.01 -11.85 -4.33
C ARG A 19 -6.43 -10.38 -4.35
N LEU A 20 -6.53 -9.75 -3.19
CA LEU A 20 -6.88 -8.33 -3.09
C LEU A 20 -5.67 -7.41 -3.34
N LEU A 21 -4.46 -7.93 -3.17
CA LEU A 21 -3.22 -7.16 -3.38
C LEU A 21 -2.77 -7.14 -4.85
N PRO A 22 -2.02 -6.12 -5.26
CA PRO A 22 -1.94 -4.82 -4.61
C PRO A 22 -3.31 -4.15 -4.49
N ALA A 23 -3.51 -3.36 -3.41
CA ALA A 23 -4.80 -2.73 -3.14
C ALA A 23 -5.22 -1.79 -4.28
N GLY A 24 -6.51 -1.80 -4.62
CA GLY A 24 -7.06 -0.96 -5.69
C GLY A 24 -6.88 0.54 -5.45
N SER A 25 -6.80 0.97 -4.18
CA SER A 25 -6.47 2.35 -3.81
C SER A 25 -5.03 2.76 -4.14
N ILE A 26 -4.16 1.77 -4.33
CA ILE A 26 -2.75 1.98 -4.71
C ILE A 26 -2.58 1.95 -6.22
N THR A 27 -3.18 0.97 -6.87
CA THR A 27 -3.00 0.77 -8.31
C THR A 27 -3.98 1.55 -9.16
N GLY A 28 -5.18 1.84 -8.66
CA GLY A 28 -6.27 2.34 -9.51
C GLY A 28 -6.79 1.27 -10.48
N ALA A 29 -7.36 1.69 -11.59
CA ALA A 29 -7.95 0.80 -12.60
C ALA A 29 -7.54 1.23 -14.03
N PRO A 30 -7.30 0.28 -14.93
CA PRO A 30 -7.27 -1.18 -14.76
C PRO A 30 -6.01 -1.65 -14.00
N LYS A 31 -6.19 -2.54 -13.01
CA LYS A 31 -5.14 -2.95 -12.08
C LYS A 31 -3.89 -3.51 -12.76
N SER A 32 -4.05 -4.46 -13.69
CA SER A 32 -2.92 -5.08 -14.37
C SER A 32 -2.06 -4.06 -15.13
N LYS A 33 -2.72 -3.20 -15.90
CA LYS A 33 -2.00 -2.18 -16.69
C LYS A 33 -1.25 -1.19 -15.81
N THR A 34 -1.81 -0.83 -14.67
CA THR A 34 -1.15 0.10 -13.74
C THR A 34 0.03 -0.54 -13.03
N ILE A 35 -0.05 -1.84 -12.72
CA ILE A 35 1.07 -2.58 -12.16
C ILE A 35 2.26 -2.57 -13.15
N ASP A 36 2.02 -2.89 -14.42
CA ASP A 36 3.07 -2.85 -15.46
C ASP A 36 3.76 -1.48 -15.52
N ILE A 37 2.97 -0.39 -15.47
CA ILE A 37 3.48 0.98 -15.48
C ILE A 37 4.33 1.29 -14.23
N ILE A 38 3.88 0.83 -13.05
CA ILE A 38 4.61 1.03 -11.80
C ILE A 38 5.95 0.30 -11.85
N GLU A 39 5.95 -0.95 -12.29
CA GLU A 39 7.17 -1.77 -12.42
C GLU A 39 8.17 -1.16 -13.42
N GLU A 40 7.69 -0.57 -14.50
CA GLU A 40 8.53 0.12 -15.47
C GLU A 40 9.09 1.46 -14.93
N ALA A 41 8.28 2.19 -14.17
CA ALA A 41 8.64 3.52 -13.68
C ALA A 41 9.51 3.51 -12.43
N GLU A 42 9.37 2.52 -11.56
CA GLU A 42 10.10 2.45 -10.30
C GLU A 42 11.38 1.61 -10.45
N SER A 43 12.49 2.16 -10.01
CA SER A 43 13.82 1.52 -10.06
C SER A 43 14.24 0.84 -8.76
N TYR A 44 13.33 0.70 -7.79
CA TYR A 44 13.59 0.13 -6.47
C TYR A 44 12.49 -0.86 -6.06
N GLU A 45 12.81 -1.75 -5.15
CA GLU A 45 11.83 -2.65 -4.56
C GLU A 45 11.06 -1.96 -3.44
N ARG A 46 9.74 -2.03 -3.49
CA ARG A 46 8.87 -1.41 -2.48
C ARG A 46 8.97 -2.07 -1.11
N GLY A 47 9.37 -3.35 -1.04
CA GLY A 47 9.37 -4.11 0.20
C GLY A 47 7.96 -4.16 0.81
N PHE A 48 7.82 -3.70 2.04
CA PHE A 48 6.52 -3.62 2.72
C PHE A 48 5.66 -2.43 2.30
N TYR A 49 6.23 -1.44 1.61
CA TYR A 49 5.48 -0.26 1.18
C TYR A 49 4.36 -0.64 0.22
N THR A 50 3.15 -0.18 0.51
CA THR A 50 1.89 -0.54 -0.17
C THR A 50 1.42 -2.00 0.00
N GLY A 51 2.14 -2.76 0.81
CA GLY A 51 1.68 -4.06 1.27
C GLY A 51 0.56 -3.96 2.31
N ILE A 52 0.32 -5.03 3.03
CA ILE A 52 -0.69 -5.08 4.08
C ILE A 52 -0.07 -5.47 5.41
N MET A 53 -0.52 -4.84 6.46
CA MET A 53 -0.24 -5.22 7.84
C MET A 53 -1.55 -5.38 8.59
N GLY A 54 -1.62 -6.32 9.51
CA GLY A 54 -2.84 -6.52 10.28
C GLY A 54 -2.65 -7.44 11.47
N TYR A 55 -3.68 -7.47 12.29
CA TYR A 55 -3.83 -8.40 13.40
C TYR A 55 -4.93 -9.40 13.08
N CYS A 56 -4.64 -10.68 13.27
CA CYS A 56 -5.59 -11.76 13.05
C CYS A 56 -5.66 -12.65 14.29
N ASP A 57 -6.87 -12.84 14.81
CA ASP A 57 -7.15 -13.75 15.95
C ASP A 57 -7.57 -15.16 15.51
N GLY A 58 -7.46 -15.45 14.21
CA GLY A 58 -7.89 -16.71 13.59
C GLY A 58 -9.35 -16.73 13.14
N ARG A 59 -10.12 -15.66 13.45
CA ARG A 59 -11.51 -15.50 13.01
C ARG A 59 -11.77 -14.13 12.39
N THR A 60 -11.15 -13.11 12.95
CA THR A 60 -11.25 -11.74 12.47
C THR A 60 -9.89 -11.23 12.04
N LEU A 61 -9.90 -10.36 11.06
CA LEU A 61 -8.71 -9.66 10.58
C LEU A 61 -8.97 -8.16 10.59
N ASP A 62 -8.16 -7.43 11.34
CA ASP A 62 -8.07 -5.97 11.25
C ASP A 62 -6.78 -5.62 10.52
N SER A 63 -6.88 -4.97 9.37
CA SER A 63 -5.73 -4.74 8.50
C SER A 63 -5.78 -3.39 7.81
N ALA A 64 -4.60 -2.90 7.45
CA ALA A 64 -4.44 -1.67 6.70
C ALA A 64 -3.33 -1.79 5.66
N VAL A 65 -3.43 -0.98 4.60
CA VAL A 65 -2.35 -0.83 3.63
C VAL A 65 -1.22 -0.04 4.26
N MET A 66 0.01 -0.52 4.12
CA MET A 66 1.20 0.10 4.69
C MET A 66 1.64 1.29 3.86
N ILE A 67 1.27 2.47 4.34
CA ILE A 67 1.70 3.77 3.80
C ILE A 67 2.09 4.69 4.96
N ARG A 68 2.94 5.69 4.69
CA ARG A 68 3.33 6.70 5.70
C ARG A 68 3.91 6.09 6.98
N PHE A 69 4.96 5.31 6.82
CA PHE A 69 5.63 4.69 7.95
C PHE A 69 7.15 4.85 7.85
N LEU A 70 7.82 4.60 8.96
CA LEU A 70 9.27 4.54 9.04
C LEU A 70 9.73 3.09 8.87
N GLU A 71 10.62 2.88 7.92
CA GLU A 71 11.32 1.62 7.72
C GLU A 71 12.76 1.76 8.21
N GLN A 72 13.22 0.79 8.98
CA GLN A 72 14.61 0.74 9.40
C GLN A 72 15.37 -0.27 8.55
N GLU A 73 16.45 0.20 7.93
CA GLU A 73 17.38 -0.64 7.18
C GLU A 73 18.80 -0.42 7.71
N GLY A 74 19.28 -1.36 8.48
CA GLY A 74 20.53 -1.19 9.21
C GLY A 74 20.44 -0.03 10.22
N GLU A 75 21.30 0.97 10.09
CA GLU A 75 21.32 2.17 10.93
C GLU A 75 20.49 3.32 10.35
N ASN A 76 19.96 3.16 9.14
CA ASN A 76 19.19 4.20 8.46
C ASN A 76 17.70 4.05 8.70
N LEU A 77 17.01 5.19 8.76
CA LEU A 77 15.57 5.27 8.82
C LEU A 77 15.05 5.95 7.55
N TYR A 78 14.12 5.28 6.88
CA TYR A 78 13.48 5.76 5.67
C TYR A 78 12.00 6.02 5.93
N TYR A 79 11.53 7.23 5.62
CA TYR A 79 10.09 7.49 5.63
C TYR A 79 9.49 7.12 4.28
N LYS A 80 8.61 6.14 4.28
CA LYS A 80 7.93 5.67 3.07
C LYS A 80 6.63 6.45 2.85
N ALA A 81 6.59 7.27 1.82
CA ALA A 81 5.41 8.02 1.41
C ALA A 81 5.30 8.06 -0.11
N GLY A 82 4.11 8.34 -0.60
CA GLY A 82 3.86 8.49 -2.03
C GLY A 82 2.48 9.09 -2.30
N GLY A 83 2.24 9.43 -3.55
CA GLY A 83 0.99 9.97 -4.06
C GLY A 83 0.48 9.19 -5.26
N GLY A 84 -0.79 9.41 -5.62
CA GLY A 84 -1.40 8.86 -6.82
C GLY A 84 -1.25 9.83 -7.99
N ILE A 85 -0.69 9.37 -9.09
CA ILE A 85 -0.52 10.17 -10.31
C ILE A 85 -1.54 9.77 -11.36
N THR A 86 -2.19 10.73 -11.94
CA THR A 86 -3.14 10.57 -13.04
C THR A 86 -2.72 11.41 -14.25
N SER A 87 -3.40 11.22 -15.38
CA SER A 87 -3.16 12.03 -16.59
C SER A 87 -3.43 13.54 -16.40
N LYS A 88 -4.08 13.93 -15.31
CA LYS A 88 -4.40 15.33 -14.99
C LYS A 88 -3.54 15.89 -13.88
N SER A 89 -2.67 15.07 -13.29
CA SER A 89 -1.79 15.50 -12.20
C SER A 89 -0.71 16.46 -12.69
N ASP A 90 -0.48 17.51 -11.91
CA ASP A 90 0.68 18.38 -12.06
C ASP A 90 1.82 17.83 -11.18
N LEU A 91 2.96 17.52 -11.79
CA LEU A 91 4.07 16.84 -11.13
C LEU A 91 4.60 17.60 -9.89
N GLN A 92 4.70 18.93 -9.99
CA GLN A 92 5.23 19.72 -8.87
C GLN A 92 4.22 19.78 -7.72
N SER A 93 2.94 19.84 -8.03
CA SER A 93 1.87 19.84 -7.04
C SER A 93 1.82 18.50 -6.29
N GLU A 94 1.88 17.38 -7.01
CA GLU A 94 1.88 16.03 -6.40
C GLU A 94 3.13 15.80 -5.53
N TYR A 95 4.29 16.26 -5.99
CA TYR A 95 5.52 16.19 -5.21
C TYR A 95 5.42 16.99 -3.91
N ASN A 96 4.93 18.22 -3.98
CA ASN A 96 4.74 19.04 -2.80
C ASN A 96 3.72 18.44 -1.82
N GLU A 97 2.64 17.85 -2.32
CA GLU A 97 1.66 17.13 -1.50
C GLU A 97 2.31 15.93 -0.79
N MET A 98 3.15 15.17 -1.49
CA MET A 98 3.88 14.06 -0.89
C MET A 98 4.79 14.55 0.25
N ILE A 99 5.55 15.64 0.05
CA ILE A 99 6.41 16.21 1.09
C ILE A 99 5.60 16.67 2.31
N GLN A 100 4.45 17.31 2.09
CA GLN A 100 3.57 17.74 3.19
C GLN A 100 2.99 16.58 4.01
N LYS A 101 2.90 15.39 3.42
CA LYS A 101 2.44 14.16 4.10
C LYS A 101 3.53 13.54 4.98
N ILE A 102 4.78 13.98 4.89
CA ILE A 102 5.86 13.49 5.74
C ILE A 102 5.72 14.14 7.11
N TYR A 103 5.22 13.36 8.05
CA TYR A 103 5.09 13.78 9.44
C TYR A 103 5.62 12.67 10.35
N VAL A 104 6.68 12.98 11.08
CA VAL A 104 7.24 12.08 12.11
C VAL A 104 6.92 12.69 13.46
N PRO A 105 6.02 12.10 14.26
CA PRO A 105 5.76 12.57 15.62
C PRO A 105 7.00 12.30 16.48
N ILE A 106 7.76 13.34 16.77
CA ILE A 106 8.88 13.29 17.72
C ILE A 106 8.35 13.90 19.02
N TYR A 107 8.25 13.10 20.05
CA TYR A 107 7.84 13.51 21.40
C TYR A 107 9.06 13.51 22.33
#